data_3b0727ca5abad4c094a84c6223612950
#
_entry.id   3b0727ca5abad4c094a84c6223612950
#
_cell.length_a   1.000
_cell.length_b   1.000
_cell.length_c   1.000
_cell.angle_alpha   90.00
_cell.angle_beta   90.00
_cell.angle_gamma   90.00
#
_symmetry.space_group_name_H-M   'P 1'
#
loop_
_entity.id
_entity.type
_entity.pdbx_description
1 polymer ?
#
loop_
_entity_poly.entity_id
_entity_poly.type
_entity_poly.pdbx_seq_one_letter_code
_entity_poly.pdbx_strand_id
1 'polypeptide(L)'
;WAVVAVEDVEFHRFANRLRVSGEIVACSREDQLGAHHTLNVEERSEVSIQKFWKPDQLERLQEAVEASETPDVAIATVEEGEAYVHTVAQHGTEEKAAIVAPTGKGEYARSRDELFAELTDVLRRLDVEAIVLAGPGFTKQDALDYVEEEAPEVAELITVVDTSAGGDRGVHEVLKR
;
A
#
# COMPACT_ATOMS: atom_id res chain seq x y z
N TRP A 1 -23.71 18.90 0.81
CA TRP A 1 -22.97 19.03 -0.47
C TRP A 1 -22.98 20.48 -0.94
N ALA A 2 -21.92 20.87 -1.64
CA ALA A 2 -21.83 22.16 -2.31
C ALA A 2 -21.11 21.99 -3.66
N VAL A 3 -21.47 22.81 -4.63
CA VAL A 3 -20.77 22.95 -5.91
C VAL A 3 -20.12 24.32 -5.92
N VAL A 4 -18.83 24.33 -6.16
CA VAL A 4 -18.03 25.56 -6.19
C VAL A 4 -17.57 25.83 -7.62
N ALA A 5 -17.84 27.03 -8.12
CA ALA A 5 -17.21 27.53 -9.34
C ALA A 5 -15.77 27.91 -8.99
N VAL A 6 -14.82 27.09 -9.43
CA VAL A 6 -13.42 27.20 -9.00
C VAL A 6 -12.77 28.44 -9.60
N GLU A 7 -12.16 29.26 -8.73
CA GLU A 7 -11.41 30.46 -9.08
C GLU A 7 -9.92 30.30 -8.82
N ASP A 8 -9.55 29.58 -7.74
CA ASP A 8 -8.17 29.33 -7.35
C ASP A 8 -7.95 27.93 -6.82
N VAL A 9 -6.74 27.39 -7.08
CA VAL A 9 -6.31 26.06 -6.64
C VAL A 9 -4.88 26.14 -6.12
N GLU A 10 -4.68 25.79 -4.85
CA GLU A 10 -3.38 25.83 -4.19
C GLU A 10 -3.04 24.49 -3.53
N PHE A 11 -1.84 23.95 -3.80
CA PHE A 11 -1.38 22.74 -3.14
C PHE A 11 -0.45 23.06 -1.97
N HIS A 12 -0.90 22.70 -0.76
CA HIS A 12 -0.13 22.84 0.48
C HIS A 12 0.73 21.60 0.74
N ARG A 13 2.01 21.66 0.38
CA ARG A 13 2.95 20.52 0.53
C ARG A 13 3.10 20.02 1.96
N PHE A 14 3.15 20.92 2.95
CA PHE A 14 3.33 20.55 4.36
C PHE A 14 2.11 19.86 4.98
N ALA A 15 0.93 20.14 4.46
CA ALA A 15 -0.32 19.57 4.95
C ALA A 15 -0.87 18.49 4.00
N ASN A 16 -0.15 18.19 2.92
CA ASN A 16 -0.54 17.24 1.85
C ASN A 16 -2.02 17.38 1.46
N ARG A 17 -2.46 18.61 1.18
CA ARG A 17 -3.83 18.91 0.81
C ARG A 17 -3.93 19.91 -0.31
N LEU A 18 -4.97 19.75 -1.12
CA LEU A 18 -5.35 20.69 -2.16
C LEU A 18 -6.44 21.61 -1.63
N ARG A 19 -6.21 22.92 -1.69
CA ARG A 19 -7.22 23.95 -1.41
C ARG A 19 -7.83 24.39 -2.72
N VAL A 20 -9.15 24.29 -2.82
CA VAL A 20 -9.93 24.68 -3.99
C VAL A 20 -10.92 25.73 -3.54
N SER A 21 -10.76 26.96 -4.00
CA SER A 21 -11.61 28.08 -3.61
C SER A 21 -12.37 28.70 -4.78
N GLY A 22 -13.54 29.24 -4.47
CA GLY A 22 -14.43 29.88 -5.43
C GLY A 22 -15.81 30.15 -4.86
N GLU A 23 -16.72 30.55 -5.73
CA GLU A 23 -18.11 30.88 -5.38
C GLU A 23 -18.99 29.64 -5.35
N ILE A 24 -19.86 29.51 -4.35
CA ILE A 24 -20.87 28.46 -4.27
C ILE A 24 -21.99 28.73 -5.29
N VAL A 25 -22.07 27.88 -6.31
CA VAL A 25 -23.09 27.99 -7.38
C VAL A 25 -24.26 27.05 -7.17
N ALA A 26 -24.12 26.01 -6.34
CA ALA A 26 -25.21 25.17 -5.88
C ALA A 26 -24.86 24.51 -4.55
N CYS A 27 -25.81 24.36 -3.65
CA CYS A 27 -25.60 23.68 -2.37
C CYS A 27 -26.93 23.21 -1.76
N SER A 28 -26.82 22.42 -0.68
CA SER A 28 -27.97 21.96 0.09
C SER A 28 -28.60 23.05 0.97
N ARG A 29 -27.94 24.21 1.13
CA ARG A 29 -28.36 25.36 1.93
C ARG A 29 -28.42 26.59 1.04
N GLU A 30 -29.64 27.07 0.72
CA GLU A 30 -29.84 28.20 -0.18
C GLU A 30 -29.26 29.53 0.32
N ASP A 31 -29.10 29.66 1.65
CA ASP A 31 -28.49 30.83 2.30
C ASP A 31 -26.97 30.98 2.03
N GLN A 32 -26.34 29.96 1.47
CA GLN A 32 -24.93 29.98 1.13
C GLN A 32 -24.63 30.24 -0.36
N LEU A 33 -25.65 30.32 -1.20
CA LEU A 33 -25.45 30.60 -2.62
C LEU A 33 -24.79 31.98 -2.83
N GLY A 34 -23.78 32.01 -3.70
CA GLY A 34 -22.97 33.19 -3.98
C GLY A 34 -21.90 33.51 -2.95
N ALA A 35 -21.84 32.76 -1.84
CA ALA A 35 -20.76 32.93 -0.87
C ALA A 35 -19.46 32.31 -1.37
N HIS A 36 -18.33 32.94 -1.03
CA HIS A 36 -17.01 32.39 -1.28
C HIS A 36 -16.71 31.26 -0.32
N HIS A 37 -16.25 30.11 -0.84
CA HIS A 37 -15.97 28.93 -0.05
C HIS A 37 -14.65 28.27 -0.47
N THR A 38 -13.97 27.63 0.47
CA THR A 38 -12.75 26.85 0.23
C THR A 38 -12.99 25.39 0.61
N LEU A 39 -12.83 24.51 -0.37
CA LEU A 39 -12.79 23.06 -0.16
C LEU A 39 -11.35 22.65 0.13
N ASN A 40 -11.16 21.87 1.17
CA ASN A 40 -9.89 21.17 1.42
C ASN A 40 -10.06 19.74 0.93
N VAL A 41 -9.28 19.37 -0.09
CA VAL A 41 -9.23 18.02 -0.64
C VAL A 41 -7.97 17.37 -0.09
N GLU A 42 -8.15 16.30 0.65
CA GLU A 42 -7.10 15.50 1.30
C GLU A 42 -7.14 14.08 0.77
N GLU A 43 -6.21 13.24 1.16
CA GLU A 43 -6.25 11.82 0.84
C GLU A 43 -7.61 11.21 1.24
N ARG A 44 -8.14 10.35 0.39
CA ARG A 44 -9.47 9.73 0.53
C ARG A 44 -10.66 10.69 0.45
N SER A 45 -10.46 11.95 0.09
CA SER A 45 -11.58 12.83 -0.23
C SER A 45 -12.21 12.44 -1.56
N GLU A 46 -13.54 12.36 -1.59
CA GLU A 46 -14.30 12.11 -2.81
C GLU A 46 -14.82 13.43 -3.37
N VAL A 47 -14.43 13.75 -4.60
CA VAL A 47 -14.83 14.99 -5.27
C VAL A 47 -15.24 14.71 -6.72
N SER A 48 -16.23 15.47 -7.22
CA SER A 48 -16.62 15.45 -8.63
C SER A 48 -16.16 16.73 -9.30
N ILE A 49 -15.45 16.59 -10.43
CA ILE A 49 -14.92 17.73 -11.20
C ILE A 49 -15.57 17.78 -12.56
N GLN A 50 -16.25 18.91 -12.86
CA GLN A 50 -16.82 19.18 -14.17
C GLN A 50 -16.02 20.25 -14.88
N LYS A 51 -15.45 19.92 -16.04
CA LYS A 51 -14.69 20.83 -16.91
C LYS A 51 -14.61 20.28 -18.33
N PHE A 52 -14.11 21.08 -19.27
CA PHE A 52 -13.66 20.55 -20.56
C PHE A 52 -12.29 19.87 -20.39
N TRP A 53 -12.32 18.53 -20.38
CA TRP A 53 -11.13 17.71 -20.24
C TRP A 53 -10.35 17.65 -21.56
N LYS A 54 -9.08 18.00 -21.52
CA LYS A 54 -8.17 17.74 -22.64
C LYS A 54 -7.69 16.28 -22.58
N PRO A 55 -7.38 15.67 -23.75
CA PRO A 55 -6.91 14.27 -23.79
C PRO A 55 -5.71 14.00 -22.87
N ASP A 56 -4.71 14.90 -22.87
CA ASP A 56 -3.52 14.80 -22.03
C ASP A 56 -3.83 14.84 -20.52
N GLN A 57 -4.90 15.49 -20.12
CA GLN A 57 -5.34 15.55 -18.73
C GLN A 57 -6.04 14.26 -18.30
N LEU A 58 -6.81 13.64 -19.20
CA LEU A 58 -7.45 12.34 -18.94
C LEU A 58 -6.39 11.24 -18.88
N GLU A 59 -5.41 11.26 -19.79
CA GLU A 59 -4.30 10.31 -19.78
C GLU A 59 -3.52 10.37 -18.46
N ARG A 60 -3.15 11.56 -17.98
CA ARG A 60 -2.49 11.73 -16.67
C ARG A 60 -3.33 11.25 -15.49
N LEU A 61 -4.66 11.44 -15.54
CA LEU A 61 -5.54 10.91 -14.50
C LEU A 61 -5.55 9.38 -14.52
N GLN A 62 -5.62 8.79 -15.70
CA GLN A 62 -5.60 7.35 -15.86
C GLN A 62 -4.27 6.75 -15.40
N GLU A 63 -3.13 7.34 -15.81
CA GLU A 63 -1.79 6.98 -15.31
C GLU A 63 -1.69 7.06 -13.79
N ALA A 64 -2.26 8.12 -13.18
CA ALA A 64 -2.26 8.28 -11.73
C ALA A 64 -3.13 7.23 -11.00
N VAL A 65 -4.25 6.82 -11.60
CA VAL A 65 -5.09 5.73 -11.06
C VAL A 65 -4.34 4.40 -11.17
N GLU A 66 -3.79 4.07 -12.33
CA GLU A 66 -3.01 2.85 -12.55
C GLU A 66 -1.81 2.77 -11.60
N ALA A 67 -1.05 3.87 -11.44
CA ALA A 67 0.06 3.94 -10.50
C ALA A 67 -0.40 3.82 -9.03
N SER A 68 -1.61 4.21 -8.69
CA SER A 68 -2.14 4.07 -7.32
C SER A 68 -2.65 2.66 -7.01
N GLU A 69 -3.02 1.90 -8.04
CA GLU A 69 -3.52 0.53 -7.91
C GLU A 69 -2.40 -0.52 -7.90
N THR A 70 -1.24 -0.19 -8.47
CA THR A 70 -0.08 -1.10 -8.50
C THR A 70 0.81 -0.82 -7.30
N PRO A 71 1.02 -1.78 -6.40
CA PRO A 71 1.95 -1.61 -5.28
C PRO A 71 3.40 -1.66 -5.79
N ASP A 72 4.24 -0.71 -5.34
CA ASP A 72 5.65 -0.66 -5.74
C ASP A 72 6.49 -1.74 -5.03
N VAL A 73 6.15 -2.06 -3.78
CA VAL A 73 6.92 -2.94 -2.90
C VAL A 73 6.00 -3.85 -2.09
N ALA A 74 6.42 -5.10 -1.90
CA ALA A 74 5.86 -5.96 -0.86
C ALA A 74 6.79 -6.05 0.34
N ILE A 75 6.24 -6.14 1.54
CA ILE A 75 6.95 -6.45 2.77
C ILE A 75 6.41 -7.78 3.30
N ALA A 76 7.25 -8.79 3.32
CA ALA A 76 6.98 -10.07 3.94
C ALA A 76 7.71 -10.14 5.28
N THR A 77 7.00 -10.31 6.38
CA THR A 77 7.62 -10.55 7.68
C THR A 77 7.43 -12.00 8.08
N VAL A 78 8.50 -12.64 8.52
CA VAL A 78 8.52 -14.07 8.89
C VAL A 78 9.11 -14.24 10.26
N GLU A 79 8.42 -14.98 11.10
CA GLU A 79 8.93 -15.47 12.37
C GLU A 79 8.52 -16.93 12.59
N GLU A 80 8.82 -17.49 13.76
CA GLU A 80 8.59 -18.90 14.03
C GLU A 80 7.09 -19.23 14.04
N GLY A 81 6.62 -19.93 12.98
CA GLY A 81 5.23 -20.38 12.83
C GLY A 81 4.27 -19.38 12.19
N GLU A 82 4.72 -18.19 11.81
CA GLU A 82 3.85 -17.22 11.15
C GLU A 82 4.57 -16.34 10.12
N ALA A 83 3.84 -15.94 9.09
CA ALA A 83 4.31 -14.99 8.09
C ALA A 83 3.16 -14.05 7.69
N TYR A 84 3.51 -12.80 7.45
CA TYR A 84 2.58 -11.76 7.02
C TYR A 84 3.11 -11.08 5.78
N VAL A 85 2.24 -10.81 4.83
CA VAL A 85 2.59 -10.13 3.58
C VAL A 85 1.76 -8.88 3.43
N HIS A 86 2.44 -7.75 3.27
CA HIS A 86 1.83 -6.45 3.02
C HIS A 86 2.34 -5.89 1.70
N THR A 87 1.49 -5.19 0.99
CA THR A 87 1.92 -4.34 -0.13
C THR A 87 1.98 -2.88 0.32
N VAL A 88 2.94 -2.16 -0.23
CA VAL A 88 3.16 -0.74 0.01
C VAL A 88 2.93 0.01 -1.29
N ALA A 89 2.02 0.96 -1.27
CA ALA A 89 1.75 1.88 -2.37
C ALA A 89 1.74 3.33 -1.86
N GLN A 90 1.63 4.29 -2.75
CA GLN A 90 1.62 5.71 -2.38
C GLN A 90 0.54 6.09 -1.36
N HIS A 91 -0.55 5.34 -1.30
CA HIS A 91 -1.68 5.58 -0.39
C HIS A 91 -1.60 4.80 0.95
N GLY A 92 -0.55 4.02 1.17
CA GLY A 92 -0.31 3.30 2.42
C GLY A 92 0.02 1.82 2.24
N THR A 93 -0.15 1.06 3.32
CA THR A 93 0.08 -0.38 3.36
C THR A 93 -1.23 -1.15 3.40
N GLU A 94 -1.29 -2.28 2.71
CA GLU A 94 -2.41 -3.20 2.71
C GLU A 94 -1.93 -4.62 3.03
N GLU A 95 -2.53 -5.28 4.03
CA GLU A 95 -2.27 -6.69 4.31
C GLU A 95 -2.88 -7.57 3.21
N LYS A 96 -2.05 -8.39 2.59
CA LYS A 96 -2.44 -9.34 1.53
C LYS A 96 -2.59 -10.77 2.03
N ALA A 97 -1.80 -11.15 3.03
CA ALA A 97 -1.89 -12.46 3.64
C ALA A 97 -1.38 -12.47 5.09
N ALA A 98 -2.04 -13.27 5.91
CA ALA A 98 -1.58 -13.68 7.23
C ALA A 98 -1.56 -15.22 7.25
N ILE A 99 -0.37 -15.80 7.31
CA ILE A 99 -0.14 -17.25 7.26
C ILE A 99 0.30 -17.68 8.64
N VAL A 100 -0.46 -18.57 9.27
CA VAL A 100 -0.17 -19.07 10.61
C VAL A 100 -0.10 -20.59 10.54
N ALA A 101 1.07 -21.15 10.82
CA ALA A 101 1.27 -22.58 10.88
C ALA A 101 0.84 -23.12 12.25
N PRO A 102 0.16 -24.28 12.31
CA PRO A 102 -0.24 -24.88 13.58
C PRO A 102 0.99 -25.27 14.42
N THR A 103 1.09 -24.72 15.63
CA THR A 103 2.18 -25.00 16.56
C THR A 103 2.01 -26.32 17.27
N GLY A 104 2.79 -27.36 16.91
CA GLY A 104 2.81 -28.66 17.57
C GLY A 104 4.22 -29.24 17.69
N LYS A 105 4.59 -29.76 18.86
CA LYS A 105 5.95 -30.20 19.20
C LYS A 105 6.50 -31.40 18.41
N GLY A 106 5.78 -32.00 17.47
CA GLY A 106 6.23 -33.16 16.70
C GLY A 106 6.24 -32.98 15.18
N GLU A 107 5.66 -31.91 14.67
CA GLU A 107 5.46 -31.64 13.24
C GLU A 107 6.14 -30.35 12.76
N TYR A 108 7.02 -29.78 13.58
CA TYR A 108 7.59 -28.45 13.37
C TYR A 108 8.31 -28.29 12.02
N ALA A 109 9.03 -29.30 11.58
CA ALA A 109 9.74 -29.25 10.30
C ALA A 109 8.78 -29.23 9.10
N ARG A 110 7.71 -30.04 9.15
CA ARG A 110 6.66 -30.01 8.11
C ARG A 110 5.90 -28.71 8.09
N SER A 111 5.60 -28.14 9.25
CA SER A 111 4.89 -26.85 9.33
C SER A 111 5.73 -25.68 8.81
N ARG A 112 7.05 -25.72 8.88
CA ARG A 112 7.95 -24.69 8.29
C ARG A 112 7.93 -24.74 6.77
N ASP A 113 8.07 -25.92 6.18
CA ASP A 113 8.05 -26.07 4.72
C ASP A 113 6.67 -25.69 4.15
N GLU A 114 5.59 -26.04 4.82
CA GLU A 114 4.23 -25.62 4.45
C GLU A 114 4.07 -24.10 4.55
N LEU A 115 4.59 -23.46 5.62
CA LEU A 115 4.58 -22.01 5.79
C LEU A 115 5.34 -21.31 4.65
N PHE A 116 6.53 -21.80 4.32
CA PHE A 116 7.36 -21.21 3.27
C PHE A 116 6.78 -21.44 1.88
N ALA A 117 6.15 -22.60 1.63
CA ALA A 117 5.44 -22.86 0.39
C ALA A 117 4.27 -21.90 0.19
N GLU A 118 3.45 -21.72 1.22
CA GLU A 118 2.32 -20.79 1.17
C GLU A 118 2.78 -19.34 1.00
N LEU A 119 3.83 -18.94 1.72
CA LEU A 119 4.46 -17.62 1.56
C LEU A 119 4.95 -17.42 0.13
N THR A 120 5.67 -18.39 -0.44
CA THR A 120 6.18 -18.33 -1.81
C THR A 120 5.05 -18.20 -2.82
N ASP A 121 3.96 -18.95 -2.63
CA ASP A 121 2.77 -18.88 -3.49
C ASP A 121 2.08 -17.51 -3.41
N VAL A 122 2.06 -16.88 -2.25
CA VAL A 122 1.53 -15.52 -2.10
C VAL A 122 2.43 -14.53 -2.82
N LEU A 123 3.75 -14.57 -2.57
CA LEU A 123 4.72 -13.66 -3.19
C LEU A 123 4.73 -13.76 -4.72
N ARG A 124 4.62 -14.97 -5.27
CA ARG A 124 4.56 -15.20 -6.73
C ARG A 124 3.35 -14.58 -7.41
N ARG A 125 2.26 -14.36 -6.69
CA ARG A 125 1.01 -13.76 -7.22
C ARG A 125 1.00 -12.24 -7.15
N LEU A 126 1.96 -11.64 -6.45
CA LEU A 126 2.05 -10.19 -6.34
C LEU A 126 2.72 -9.60 -7.57
N ASP A 127 2.14 -8.53 -8.08
CA ASP A 127 2.73 -7.70 -9.12
C ASP A 127 3.45 -6.52 -8.43
N VAL A 128 4.73 -6.71 -8.10
CA VAL A 128 5.55 -5.76 -7.37
C VAL A 128 6.96 -5.70 -7.95
N GLU A 129 7.61 -4.55 -7.84
CA GLU A 129 8.98 -4.35 -8.33
C GLU A 129 10.05 -4.84 -7.36
N ALA A 130 9.75 -4.92 -6.07
CA ALA A 130 10.66 -5.37 -5.03
C ALA A 130 9.93 -6.00 -3.84
N ILE A 131 10.63 -6.88 -3.13
CA ILE A 131 10.13 -7.55 -1.94
C ILE A 131 11.14 -7.36 -0.81
N VAL A 132 10.69 -6.88 0.34
CA VAL A 132 11.48 -6.85 1.57
C VAL A 132 11.08 -8.04 2.44
N LEU A 133 11.98 -9.00 2.61
CA LEU A 133 11.79 -10.12 3.53
C LEU A 133 12.43 -9.79 4.88
N ALA A 134 11.59 -9.66 5.91
CA ALA A 134 12.01 -9.19 7.22
C ALA A 134 11.60 -10.16 8.34
N GLY A 135 12.22 -10.04 9.49
CA GLY A 135 11.88 -10.84 10.66
C GLY A 135 13.02 -10.93 11.67
N PRO A 136 12.72 -11.37 12.89
CA PRO A 136 13.73 -11.67 13.90
C PRO A 136 14.46 -12.98 13.60
N GLY A 137 15.68 -13.09 14.07
CA GLY A 137 16.45 -14.33 13.99
C GLY A 137 16.77 -14.80 12.58
N PHE A 138 16.85 -16.12 12.38
CA PHE A 138 17.30 -16.76 11.15
C PHE A 138 16.15 -17.26 10.26
N THR A 139 14.91 -17.28 10.74
CA THR A 139 13.75 -17.84 10.02
C THR A 139 13.55 -17.18 8.63
N LYS A 140 13.84 -15.89 8.50
CA LYS A 140 13.80 -15.18 7.22
C LYS A 140 14.86 -15.68 6.24
N GLN A 141 16.03 -16.13 6.73
CA GLN A 141 17.07 -16.70 5.87
C GLN A 141 16.64 -18.08 5.37
N ASP A 142 16.11 -18.92 6.27
CA ASP A 142 15.58 -20.24 5.89
C ASP A 142 14.41 -20.09 4.87
N ALA A 143 13.60 -19.03 5.03
CA ALA A 143 12.54 -18.71 4.07
C ALA A 143 13.08 -18.25 2.72
N LEU A 144 14.16 -17.42 2.71
CA LEU A 144 14.81 -17.02 1.47
C LEU A 144 15.40 -18.22 0.74
N ASP A 145 16.13 -19.10 1.46
CA ASP A 145 16.73 -20.29 0.88
C ASP A 145 15.66 -21.18 0.20
N TYR A 146 14.48 -21.31 0.85
CA TYR A 146 13.34 -22.01 0.26
C TYR A 146 12.80 -21.32 -1.00
N VAL A 147 12.67 -20.00 -0.98
CA VAL A 147 12.20 -19.23 -2.14
C VAL A 147 13.19 -19.32 -3.30
N GLU A 148 14.51 -19.30 -3.01
CA GLU A 148 15.56 -19.46 -4.03
C GLU A 148 15.48 -20.82 -4.75
N GLU A 149 15.10 -21.88 -4.02
CA GLU A 149 14.94 -23.22 -4.61
C GLU A 149 13.66 -23.36 -5.42
N GLU A 150 12.54 -22.84 -4.93
CA GLU A 150 11.20 -23.08 -5.50
C GLU A 150 10.73 -21.99 -6.49
N ALA A 151 11.23 -20.75 -6.36
CA ALA A 151 10.83 -19.59 -7.14
C ALA A 151 11.99 -18.60 -7.32
N PRO A 152 13.05 -18.96 -8.03
CA PRO A 152 14.24 -18.10 -8.20
C PRO A 152 13.89 -16.72 -8.78
N GLU A 153 12.86 -16.63 -9.62
CA GLU A 153 12.37 -15.37 -10.17
C GLU A 153 11.80 -14.42 -9.10
N VAL A 154 11.22 -14.97 -8.03
CA VAL A 154 10.75 -14.17 -6.88
C VAL A 154 11.93 -13.80 -5.98
N ALA A 155 12.88 -14.72 -5.80
CA ALA A 155 14.07 -14.49 -4.98
C ALA A 155 14.92 -13.32 -5.49
N GLU A 156 14.99 -13.10 -6.81
CA GLU A 156 15.69 -11.96 -7.41
C GLU A 156 15.13 -10.59 -6.97
N LEU A 157 13.86 -10.55 -6.57
CA LEU A 157 13.21 -9.33 -6.08
C LEU A 157 13.40 -9.12 -4.57
N ILE A 158 13.92 -10.12 -3.85
CA ILE A 158 13.98 -10.12 -2.38
C ILE A 158 15.22 -9.42 -1.85
N THR A 159 15.00 -8.48 -0.93
CA THR A 159 16.02 -7.91 -0.05
C THR A 159 15.72 -8.29 1.40
N VAL A 160 16.70 -8.85 2.11
CA VAL A 160 16.53 -9.28 3.51
C VAL A 160 16.85 -8.15 4.47
N VAL A 161 15.99 -7.96 5.47
CA VAL A 161 16.15 -6.93 6.50
C VAL A 161 15.88 -7.51 7.89
N ASP A 162 16.75 -7.17 8.85
CA ASP A 162 16.54 -7.53 10.25
C ASP A 162 15.51 -6.63 10.92
N THR A 163 14.51 -7.23 11.59
CA THR A 163 13.54 -6.54 12.45
C THR A 163 13.48 -7.19 13.81
N SER A 164 13.01 -6.47 14.82
CA SER A 164 12.90 -6.98 16.19
C SER A 164 11.69 -7.90 16.40
N ALA A 165 10.74 -7.86 15.47
CA ALA A 165 9.52 -8.65 15.48
C ALA A 165 9.01 -8.91 14.05
N GLY A 166 8.10 -9.89 13.90
CA GLY A 166 7.28 -10.08 12.70
C GLY A 166 6.01 -9.24 12.72
N GLY A 167 5.06 -9.60 11.83
CA GLY A 167 3.74 -8.96 11.73
C GLY A 167 3.79 -7.45 11.52
N ASP A 168 2.75 -6.75 11.93
CA ASP A 168 2.62 -5.29 11.77
C ASP A 168 3.78 -4.50 12.37
N ARG A 169 4.36 -4.98 13.47
CA ARG A 169 5.51 -4.31 14.09
C ARG A 169 6.75 -4.38 13.22
N GLY A 170 7.00 -5.54 12.61
CA GLY A 170 8.09 -5.73 11.65
C GLY A 170 7.89 -4.88 10.41
N VAL A 171 6.69 -4.85 9.84
CA VAL A 171 6.33 -3.95 8.72
C VAL A 171 6.63 -2.50 9.07
N HIS A 172 6.22 -2.06 10.26
CA HIS A 172 6.45 -0.69 10.72
C HIS A 172 7.94 -0.34 10.92
N GLU A 173 8.75 -1.32 11.33
CA GLU A 173 10.20 -1.15 11.44
C GLU A 173 10.86 -1.02 10.05
N VAL A 174 10.42 -1.80 9.07
CA VAL A 174 10.89 -1.72 7.67
C VAL A 174 10.58 -0.35 7.07
N LEU A 175 9.34 0.14 7.24
CA LEU A 175 8.90 1.43 6.70
C LEU A 175 9.62 2.65 7.30
N LYS A 176 10.31 2.51 8.42
CA LYS A 176 11.07 3.59 9.06
C LYS A 176 12.53 3.67 8.62
N ARG A 177 13.00 2.71 7.83
CA ARG A 177 14.39 2.64 7.36
C ARG A 177 14.55 3.24 5.98
#